data_20aaca534cf3ba2c1ee5341efd56dec4
#
_entry.id   20aaca534cf3ba2c1ee5341efd56dec4
#
_cell.length_a   1.000
_cell.length_b   1.000
_cell.length_c   1.000
_cell.angle_alpha   90.00
_cell.angle_beta   90.00
_cell.angle_gamma   90.00
#
_symmetry.space_group_name_H-M   'P 1'
#
loop_
_entity.id
_entity.type
_entity.pdbx_description
1 polymer ?
#
loop_
_entity_poly.entity_id
_entity_poly.type
_entity_poly.pdbx_seq_one_letter_code
_entity_poly.pdbx_strand_id
1 'polypeptide(L)'
;ESALIVSRTLGILAKEVKPGVTSLYLDRLAEEFIRDQGAIPGFLGLYDFPNTLCMSPNAQVVHGIPNNIPFKEGDIISIDCGAVKNGFYGDHAYTFAVGEITPEVEKLLTVAKESLYVGIRELKIGKRTGDVGYAIQQYCEAHGYGVVRELVGHGLGRTMHEDPEMPNYGNRGRGKKFVEGMT
;
A
#
# COMPACT_ATOMS: atom_id res chain seq x y z
N GLU A 1 10.53 -9.34 10.00
CA GLU A 1 10.57 -10.41 9.00
C GLU A 1 9.42 -10.25 8.00
N SER A 2 8.17 -10.11 8.45
CA SER A 2 6.98 -9.98 7.59
C SER A 2 7.10 -8.85 6.58
N ALA A 3 7.48 -7.66 7.01
CA ALA A 3 7.69 -6.50 6.14
C ALA A 3 8.75 -6.75 5.05
N LEU A 4 9.81 -7.52 5.35
CA LEU A 4 10.82 -7.90 4.35
C LEU A 4 10.26 -8.90 3.33
N ILE A 5 9.40 -9.83 3.75
CA ILE A 5 8.74 -10.76 2.83
C ILE A 5 7.82 -10.00 1.89
N VAL A 6 6.99 -9.10 2.42
CA VAL A 6 6.11 -8.24 1.62
C VAL A 6 6.90 -7.40 0.62
N SER A 7 7.96 -6.73 1.07
CA SER A 7 8.82 -5.92 0.20
C SER A 7 9.46 -6.74 -0.93
N ARG A 8 9.92 -7.96 -0.63
CA ARG A 8 10.48 -8.88 -1.64
C ARG A 8 9.42 -9.38 -2.60
N THR A 9 8.21 -9.69 -2.11
CA THR A 9 7.07 -10.05 -2.95
C THR A 9 6.79 -8.95 -3.97
N LEU A 10 6.63 -7.71 -3.54
CA LEU A 10 6.44 -6.58 -4.45
C LEU A 10 7.60 -6.41 -5.44
N GLY A 11 8.85 -6.65 -4.99
CA GLY A 11 10.03 -6.60 -5.86
C GLY A 11 10.06 -7.70 -6.94
N ILE A 12 9.49 -8.87 -6.68
CA ILE A 12 9.31 -9.93 -7.69
C ILE A 12 8.21 -9.53 -8.67
N LEU A 13 7.05 -9.10 -8.16
CA LEU A 13 5.92 -8.67 -8.97
C LEU A 13 6.28 -7.52 -9.91
N ALA A 14 7.12 -6.59 -9.47
CA ALA A 14 7.61 -5.48 -10.27
C ALA A 14 8.27 -5.91 -11.59
N LYS A 15 8.88 -7.10 -11.64
CA LYS A 15 9.53 -7.66 -12.83
C LYS A 15 8.55 -8.29 -13.81
N GLU A 16 7.38 -8.65 -13.31
CA GLU A 16 6.34 -9.35 -14.07
C GLU A 16 5.20 -8.44 -14.53
N VAL A 17 5.07 -7.24 -13.94
CA VAL A 17 4.06 -6.26 -14.38
C VAL A 17 4.39 -5.74 -15.77
N LYS A 18 3.58 -6.16 -16.76
CA LYS A 18 3.71 -5.77 -18.17
C LYS A 18 2.39 -5.98 -18.91
N PRO A 19 2.21 -5.38 -20.09
CA PRO A 19 1.02 -5.61 -20.91
C PRO A 19 0.82 -7.10 -21.21
N GLY A 20 -0.44 -7.55 -21.16
CA GLY A 20 -0.83 -8.95 -21.40
C GLY A 20 -0.82 -9.84 -20.15
N VAL A 21 -0.21 -9.41 -19.06
CA VAL A 21 -0.25 -10.13 -17.78
C VAL A 21 -1.58 -9.85 -17.07
N THR A 22 -2.08 -10.82 -16.31
CA THR A 22 -3.31 -10.69 -15.53
C THR A 22 -3.02 -10.54 -14.04
N SER A 23 -3.91 -9.85 -13.33
CA SER A 23 -3.79 -9.71 -11.87
C SER A 23 -3.86 -11.08 -11.16
N LEU A 24 -4.64 -12.03 -11.67
CA LEU A 24 -4.71 -13.38 -11.10
C LEU A 24 -3.42 -14.19 -11.26
N TYR A 25 -2.64 -13.96 -12.31
CA TYR A 25 -1.30 -14.54 -12.45
C TYR A 25 -0.35 -14.00 -11.38
N LEU A 26 -0.33 -12.70 -11.17
CA LEU A 26 0.51 -12.05 -10.17
C LEU A 26 0.12 -12.46 -8.74
N ASP A 27 -1.17 -12.62 -8.47
CA ASP A 27 -1.70 -13.09 -7.20
C ASP A 27 -1.15 -14.48 -6.83
N ARG A 28 -1.19 -15.42 -7.78
CA ARG A 28 -0.65 -16.77 -7.59
C ARG A 28 0.86 -16.77 -7.36
N LEU A 29 1.58 -15.96 -8.12
CA LEU A 29 3.03 -15.80 -7.94
C LEU A 29 3.38 -15.25 -6.55
N ALA A 30 2.61 -14.30 -6.06
CA ALA A 30 2.78 -13.75 -4.72
C ALA A 30 2.48 -14.80 -3.64
N GLU A 31 1.38 -15.55 -3.78
CA GLU A 31 1.02 -16.62 -2.84
C GLU A 31 2.13 -17.66 -2.73
N GLU A 32 2.60 -18.16 -3.85
CA GLU A 32 3.69 -19.14 -3.91
C GLU A 32 4.94 -18.60 -3.19
N PHE A 33 5.39 -17.40 -3.55
CA PHE A 33 6.57 -16.81 -2.94
C PHE A 33 6.42 -16.59 -1.43
N ILE A 34 5.28 -16.08 -0.96
CA ILE A 34 5.03 -15.85 0.47
C ILE A 34 5.10 -17.17 1.24
N ARG A 35 4.48 -18.23 0.70
CA ARG A 35 4.50 -19.58 1.30
C ARG A 35 5.90 -20.19 1.32
N ASP A 36 6.68 -20.01 0.28
CA ASP A 36 8.07 -20.48 0.19
C ASP A 36 8.98 -19.79 1.23
N GLN A 37 8.65 -18.57 1.66
CA GLN A 37 9.33 -17.92 2.78
C GLN A 37 8.85 -18.43 4.16
N GLY A 38 7.98 -19.46 4.18
CA GLY A 38 7.38 -19.99 5.40
C GLY A 38 6.49 -18.95 6.11
N ALA A 39 5.84 -18.09 5.34
CA ALA A 39 4.88 -17.11 5.81
C ALA A 39 3.46 -17.46 5.29
N ILE A 40 2.46 -16.77 5.79
CA ILE A 40 1.07 -16.92 5.38
C ILE A 40 0.63 -15.64 4.66
N PRO A 41 -0.08 -15.71 3.50
CA PRO A 41 -0.72 -14.56 2.89
C PRO A 41 -1.64 -13.85 3.88
N GLY A 42 -1.44 -12.53 4.07
CA GLY A 42 -2.10 -11.80 5.15
C GLY A 42 -3.56 -11.44 4.84
N PHE A 43 -3.93 -11.35 3.56
CA PHE A 43 -5.28 -10.96 3.16
C PHE A 43 -6.19 -12.15 2.84
N LEU A 44 -5.62 -13.28 2.42
CA LEU A 44 -6.38 -14.47 2.03
C LEU A 44 -7.23 -14.98 3.20
N GLY A 45 -8.56 -14.91 3.05
CA GLY A 45 -9.54 -15.28 4.07
C GLY A 45 -9.82 -14.20 5.12
N LEU A 46 -9.09 -13.09 5.12
CA LEU A 46 -9.37 -11.95 6.02
C LEU A 46 -10.65 -11.25 5.57
N TYR A 47 -11.66 -11.21 6.43
CA TYR A 47 -13.00 -10.68 6.10
C TYR A 47 -13.57 -11.32 4.82
N ASP A 48 -13.33 -12.61 4.63
CA ASP A 48 -13.75 -13.39 3.45
C ASP A 48 -13.11 -12.93 2.13
N PHE A 49 -12.00 -12.19 2.18
CA PHE A 49 -11.27 -11.78 0.97
C PHE A 49 -10.69 -13.02 0.26
N PRO A 50 -10.96 -13.21 -1.05
CA PRO A 50 -10.72 -14.51 -1.71
C PRO A 50 -9.29 -14.72 -2.22
N ASN A 51 -8.41 -13.70 -2.16
CA ASN A 51 -7.11 -13.70 -2.82
C ASN A 51 -5.97 -13.28 -1.87
N THR A 52 -4.74 -13.46 -2.33
CA THR A 52 -3.51 -13.09 -1.62
C THR A 52 -3.22 -11.60 -1.67
N LEU A 53 -3.54 -10.96 -2.80
CA LEU A 53 -3.27 -9.54 -3.07
C LEU A 53 -4.56 -8.77 -3.30
N CYS A 54 -4.59 -7.50 -2.86
CA CYS A 54 -5.52 -6.54 -3.44
C CYS A 54 -4.88 -5.93 -4.70
N MET A 55 -5.58 -5.99 -5.83
CA MET A 55 -5.08 -5.57 -7.14
C MET A 55 -6.04 -4.57 -7.77
N SER A 56 -5.68 -3.28 -7.72
CA SER A 56 -6.59 -2.19 -8.07
C SER A 56 -6.07 -1.42 -9.29
N PRO A 57 -6.57 -1.71 -10.51
CA PRO A 57 -6.15 -1.03 -11.73
C PRO A 57 -6.80 0.35 -11.88
N ASN A 58 -6.03 1.31 -12.40
CA ASN A 58 -6.47 2.62 -12.84
C ASN A 58 -7.32 3.38 -11.80
N ALA A 59 -8.59 3.62 -12.06
CA ALA A 59 -9.50 4.38 -11.19
C ALA A 59 -10.00 3.58 -9.96
N GLN A 60 -9.69 2.30 -9.86
CA GLN A 60 -10.02 1.51 -8.68
C GLN A 60 -9.06 1.89 -7.53
N VAL A 61 -9.62 2.42 -6.45
CA VAL A 61 -8.80 3.01 -5.37
C VAL A 61 -8.08 1.93 -4.57
N VAL A 62 -8.82 0.95 -4.02
CA VAL A 62 -8.29 -0.14 -3.18
C VAL A 62 -9.15 -1.40 -3.31
N HIS A 63 -8.67 -2.50 -2.69
CA HIS A 63 -9.39 -3.76 -2.46
C HIS A 63 -9.89 -4.46 -3.73
N GLY A 64 -9.23 -4.19 -4.87
CA GLY A 64 -9.55 -4.89 -6.12
C GLY A 64 -9.28 -6.38 -6.01
N ILE A 65 -10.22 -7.19 -6.51
CA ILE A 65 -10.08 -8.65 -6.54
C ILE A 65 -9.35 -9.06 -7.83
N PRO A 66 -8.25 -9.82 -7.74
CA PRO A 66 -7.54 -10.38 -8.89
C PRO A 66 -8.46 -11.11 -9.87
N ASN A 67 -8.23 -10.89 -11.16
CA ASN A 67 -9.04 -11.46 -12.23
C ASN A 67 -8.20 -11.81 -13.47
N ASN A 68 -8.84 -12.35 -14.52
CA ASN A 68 -8.20 -12.77 -15.76
C ASN A 68 -8.19 -11.69 -16.86
N ILE A 69 -8.49 -10.43 -16.55
CA ILE A 69 -8.41 -9.33 -17.52
C ILE A 69 -6.94 -8.93 -17.69
N PRO A 70 -6.37 -9.03 -18.91
CA PRO A 70 -4.98 -8.64 -19.15
C PRO A 70 -4.79 -7.13 -19.00
N PHE A 71 -3.70 -6.75 -18.39
CA PHE A 71 -3.28 -5.34 -18.35
C PHE A 71 -2.93 -4.84 -19.75
N LYS A 72 -3.15 -3.57 -19.98
CA LYS A 72 -2.85 -2.88 -21.25
C LYS A 72 -1.70 -1.90 -21.04
N GLU A 73 -1.06 -1.56 -22.13
CA GLU A 73 -0.10 -0.45 -22.20
C GLU A 73 -0.75 0.83 -21.66
N GLY A 74 -0.07 1.53 -20.76
CA GLY A 74 -0.53 2.77 -20.15
C GLY A 74 -1.41 2.59 -18.89
N ASP A 75 -1.77 1.35 -18.53
CA ASP A 75 -2.43 1.09 -17.24
C ASP A 75 -1.49 1.38 -16.06
N ILE A 76 -2.07 1.69 -14.92
CA ILE A 76 -1.40 1.61 -13.62
C ILE A 76 -2.08 0.57 -12.77
N ILE A 77 -1.31 -0.12 -11.92
CA ILE A 77 -1.85 -1.14 -11.02
C ILE A 77 -1.33 -0.92 -9.61
N SER A 78 -2.24 -0.60 -8.68
CA SER A 78 -1.92 -0.60 -7.25
C SER A 78 -1.98 -2.02 -6.73
N ILE A 79 -0.85 -2.52 -6.26
CA ILE A 79 -0.70 -3.85 -5.67
C ILE A 79 -0.50 -3.67 -4.18
N ASP A 80 -1.39 -4.24 -3.41
CA ASP A 80 -1.33 -4.26 -1.96
C ASP A 80 -1.13 -5.70 -1.48
N CYS A 81 -0.16 -5.89 -0.59
CA CYS A 81 0.35 -7.18 -0.19
C CYS A 81 0.54 -7.25 1.33
N GLY A 82 -0.12 -8.22 1.95
CA GLY A 82 0.07 -8.55 3.36
C GLY A 82 0.70 -9.93 3.55
N ALA A 83 1.56 -10.07 4.56
CA ALA A 83 2.11 -11.37 4.96
C ALA A 83 2.20 -11.50 6.48
N VAL A 84 2.02 -12.72 6.98
CA VAL A 84 2.17 -13.06 8.40
C VAL A 84 3.35 -14.00 8.58
N LYS A 85 4.31 -13.60 9.39
CA LYS A 85 5.44 -14.43 9.80
C LYS A 85 5.60 -14.39 11.32
N ASN A 86 5.68 -15.56 11.95
CA ASN A 86 5.80 -15.68 13.41
C ASN A 86 4.67 -14.98 14.20
N GLY A 87 3.46 -14.92 13.62
CA GLY A 87 2.29 -14.30 14.23
C GLY A 87 2.26 -12.77 14.16
N PHE A 88 3.10 -12.16 13.31
CA PHE A 88 3.10 -10.71 13.07
C PHE A 88 2.82 -10.39 11.61
N TYR A 89 2.02 -9.38 11.38
CA TYR A 89 1.68 -8.88 10.05
C TYR A 89 2.77 -7.96 9.50
N GLY A 90 2.91 -7.95 8.19
CA GLY A 90 3.56 -6.93 7.39
C GLY A 90 2.61 -6.54 6.27
N ASP A 91 2.58 -5.27 5.92
CA ASP A 91 1.64 -4.70 4.97
C ASP A 91 2.32 -3.60 4.16
N HIS A 92 2.17 -3.63 2.83
CA HIS A 92 2.79 -2.65 1.95
C HIS A 92 2.08 -2.63 0.60
N ALA A 93 1.73 -1.44 0.14
CA ALA A 93 1.19 -1.21 -1.19
C ALA A 93 2.15 -0.40 -2.06
N TYR A 94 2.16 -0.68 -3.36
CA TYR A 94 2.89 0.09 -4.36
C TYR A 94 2.12 0.12 -5.68
N THR A 95 2.15 1.25 -6.39
CA THR A 95 1.52 1.38 -7.69
C THR A 95 2.57 1.29 -8.79
N PHE A 96 2.38 0.33 -9.70
CA PHE A 96 3.26 0.07 -10.84
C PHE A 96 2.66 0.60 -12.13
N ALA A 97 3.50 1.16 -12.99
CA ALA A 97 3.14 1.44 -14.38
C ALA A 97 3.18 0.14 -15.19
N VAL A 98 2.27 0.00 -16.14
CA VAL A 98 2.23 -1.10 -17.12
C VAL A 98 2.68 -0.56 -18.46
N GLY A 99 3.94 -0.78 -18.82
CA GLY A 99 4.56 -0.17 -19.99
C GLY A 99 4.76 1.33 -19.84
N GLU A 100 4.57 2.08 -20.94
CA GLU A 100 4.72 3.54 -20.95
C GLU A 100 3.41 4.22 -20.50
N ILE A 101 3.53 5.15 -19.56
CA ILE A 101 2.42 5.95 -19.02
C ILE A 101 2.55 7.41 -19.44
N THR A 102 1.45 8.14 -19.41
CA THR A 102 1.47 9.57 -19.73
C THR A 102 2.21 10.39 -18.67
N PRO A 103 2.80 11.55 -19.02
CA PRO A 103 3.47 12.43 -18.06
C PRO A 103 2.56 12.88 -16.89
N GLU A 104 1.25 12.99 -17.14
CA GLU A 104 0.27 13.31 -16.10
C GLU A 104 0.15 12.19 -15.07
N VAL A 105 0.07 10.94 -15.52
CA VAL A 105 0.02 9.76 -14.65
C VAL A 105 1.35 9.58 -13.91
N GLU A 106 2.48 9.75 -14.59
CA GLU A 106 3.81 9.71 -13.96
C GLU A 106 3.94 10.76 -12.84
N LYS A 107 3.46 11.98 -13.08
CA LYS A 107 3.41 13.03 -12.06
C LYS A 107 2.55 12.62 -10.86
N LEU A 108 1.38 12.02 -11.08
CA LEU A 108 0.52 11.51 -10.00
C LEU A 108 1.27 10.48 -9.14
N LEU A 109 1.87 9.47 -9.77
CA LEU A 109 2.62 8.42 -9.06
C LEU A 109 3.80 9.00 -8.27
N THR A 110 4.53 9.93 -8.87
CA THR A 110 5.66 10.62 -8.23
C THR A 110 5.20 11.40 -6.99
N VAL A 111 4.16 12.23 -7.13
CA VAL A 111 3.64 13.03 -6.01
C VAL A 111 3.09 12.13 -4.90
N ALA A 112 2.37 11.07 -5.24
CA ALA A 112 1.87 10.11 -4.26
C ALA A 112 3.01 9.45 -3.47
N LYS A 113 4.05 8.98 -4.17
CA LYS A 113 5.24 8.39 -3.54
C LYS A 113 5.99 9.39 -2.65
N GLU A 114 6.20 10.60 -3.12
CA GLU A 114 6.89 11.64 -2.35
C GLU A 114 6.09 12.06 -1.12
N SER A 115 4.76 12.11 -1.21
CA SER A 115 3.87 12.43 -0.08
C SER A 115 4.05 11.44 1.08
N LEU A 116 4.27 10.15 0.78
CA LEU A 116 4.61 9.14 1.79
C LEU A 116 5.88 9.52 2.56
N TYR A 117 6.95 9.90 1.86
CA TYR A 117 8.20 10.31 2.52
C TYR A 117 8.06 11.63 3.27
N VAL A 118 7.19 12.54 2.82
CA VAL A 118 6.82 13.74 3.58
C VAL A 118 6.18 13.34 4.92
N GLY A 119 5.24 12.41 4.89
CA GLY A 119 4.61 11.86 6.11
C GLY A 119 5.61 11.16 7.03
N ILE A 120 6.46 10.29 6.49
CA ILE A 120 7.48 9.55 7.26
C ILE A 120 8.42 10.51 8.02
N ARG A 121 8.78 11.66 7.45
CA ARG A 121 9.61 12.66 8.14
C ARG A 121 8.97 13.24 9.40
N GLU A 122 7.64 13.19 9.50
CA GLU A 122 6.88 13.63 10.67
C GLU A 122 6.69 12.51 11.73
N LEU A 123 7.01 11.25 11.41
CA LEU A 123 6.95 10.12 12.36
C LEU A 123 8.08 10.21 13.38
N LYS A 124 7.87 11.03 14.40
CA LYS A 124 8.85 11.28 15.49
C LYS A 124 8.16 11.17 16.83
N ILE A 125 8.89 10.66 17.83
CA ILE A 125 8.41 10.63 19.22
C ILE A 125 7.94 12.03 19.63
N GLY A 126 6.74 12.11 20.17
CA GLY A 126 6.13 13.36 20.60
C GLY A 126 5.26 14.06 19.56
N LYS A 127 5.43 13.77 18.28
CA LYS A 127 4.49 14.18 17.22
C LYS A 127 3.21 13.36 17.29
N ARG A 128 2.22 13.70 16.47
CA ARG A 128 0.89 13.09 16.48
C ARG A 128 0.48 12.67 15.07
N THR A 129 -0.50 11.77 14.98
CA THR A 129 -1.04 11.30 13.68
C THR A 129 -1.52 12.46 12.80
N GLY A 130 -2.11 13.51 13.38
CA GLY A 130 -2.52 14.71 12.65
C GLY A 130 -1.36 15.56 12.10
N ASP A 131 -0.15 15.46 12.67
CA ASP A 131 1.04 16.12 12.09
C ASP A 131 1.44 15.45 10.77
N VAL A 132 1.40 14.13 10.75
CA VAL A 132 1.68 13.31 9.55
C VAL A 132 0.63 13.57 8.48
N GLY A 133 -0.66 13.42 8.82
CA GLY A 133 -1.74 13.63 7.87
C GLY A 133 -1.78 15.05 7.31
N TYR A 134 -1.53 16.07 8.14
CA TYR A 134 -1.41 17.46 7.69
C TYR A 134 -0.27 17.62 6.67
N ALA A 135 0.91 17.05 6.93
CA ALA A 135 2.05 17.18 6.04
C ALA A 135 1.80 16.52 4.68
N ILE A 136 1.19 15.32 4.66
CA ILE A 136 0.79 14.61 3.44
C ILE A 136 -0.22 15.45 2.66
N GLN A 137 -1.29 15.89 3.33
CA GLN A 137 -2.35 16.69 2.72
C GLN A 137 -1.81 17.95 2.06
N GLN A 138 -1.02 18.74 2.80
CA GLN A 138 -0.45 19.98 2.27
C GLN A 138 0.44 19.73 1.05
N TYR A 139 1.20 18.65 1.06
CA TYR A 139 2.04 18.27 -0.06
C TYR A 139 1.22 17.92 -1.30
N CYS A 140 0.22 17.06 -1.16
CA CYS A 140 -0.64 16.65 -2.28
C CYS A 140 -1.43 17.83 -2.85
N GLU A 141 -2.06 18.65 -1.98
CA GLU A 141 -2.87 19.81 -2.39
C GLU A 141 -2.02 20.88 -3.10
N ALA A 142 -0.79 21.10 -2.66
CA ALA A 142 0.15 22.03 -3.32
C ALA A 142 0.52 21.59 -4.74
N HIS A 143 0.41 20.29 -5.05
CA HIS A 143 0.63 19.73 -6.40
C HIS A 143 -0.66 19.58 -7.22
N GLY A 144 -1.81 20.01 -6.67
CA GLY A 144 -3.12 19.97 -7.34
C GLY A 144 -3.87 18.65 -7.18
N TYR A 145 -3.49 17.80 -6.23
CA TYR A 145 -4.15 16.53 -5.95
C TYR A 145 -4.94 16.58 -4.63
N GLY A 146 -6.10 15.90 -4.62
CA GLY A 146 -6.85 15.66 -3.38
C GLY A 146 -6.28 14.51 -2.56
N VAL A 147 -6.77 14.36 -1.33
CA VAL A 147 -6.48 13.24 -0.45
C VAL A 147 -7.77 12.49 -0.14
N VAL A 148 -7.78 11.18 -0.31
CA VAL A 148 -8.90 10.31 0.05
C VAL A 148 -9.14 10.40 1.56
N ARG A 149 -10.40 10.65 1.97
CA ARG A 149 -10.77 10.87 3.37
C ARG A 149 -11.53 9.71 4.00
N GLU A 150 -12.12 8.86 3.16
CA GLU A 150 -12.94 7.72 3.56
C GLU A 150 -12.11 6.52 4.02
N LEU A 151 -10.82 6.52 3.68
CA LEU A 151 -9.87 5.46 4.01
C LEU A 151 -8.68 6.06 4.75
N VAL A 152 -8.15 5.29 5.70
CA VAL A 152 -7.01 5.70 6.52
C VAL A 152 -6.00 4.57 6.61
N GLY A 153 -4.74 4.91 6.85
CA GLY A 153 -3.73 3.94 7.27
C GLY A 153 -3.98 3.49 8.71
N HIS A 154 -3.26 2.51 9.15
CA HIS A 154 -3.44 1.90 10.48
C HIS A 154 -2.12 1.37 11.03
N GLY A 155 -2.06 1.20 12.34
CA GLY A 155 -1.05 0.38 12.99
C GLY A 155 -1.26 -1.09 12.64
N LEU A 156 -0.22 -1.89 12.77
CA LEU A 156 -0.29 -3.33 12.57
C LEU A 156 0.65 -4.06 13.55
N GLY A 157 0.38 -5.34 13.79
CA GLY A 157 1.16 -6.13 14.71
C GLY A 157 0.73 -7.58 14.69
N ARG A 158 0.02 -8.02 15.72
CA ARG A 158 -0.56 -9.38 15.78
C ARG A 158 -1.87 -9.49 15.02
N THR A 159 -2.54 -8.37 14.78
CA THR A 159 -3.69 -8.26 13.88
C THR A 159 -3.34 -7.34 12.71
N MET A 160 -4.08 -7.46 11.61
CA MET A 160 -3.87 -6.63 10.42
C MET A 160 -4.14 -5.16 10.70
N HIS A 161 -5.20 -4.86 11.43
CA HIS A 161 -5.61 -3.50 11.74
C HIS A 161 -5.52 -3.27 13.24
N GLU A 162 -4.59 -2.45 13.65
CA GLU A 162 -4.38 -2.03 15.03
C GLU A 162 -4.35 -0.50 15.13
N ASP A 163 -4.59 0.01 16.32
CA ASP A 163 -4.37 1.42 16.64
C ASP A 163 -2.87 1.83 16.45
N PRO A 164 -2.57 3.05 16.01
CA PRO A 164 -3.51 4.13 15.72
C PRO A 164 -4.01 4.14 14.27
N GLU A 165 -5.19 4.72 14.05
CA GLU A 165 -5.56 5.16 12.70
C GLU A 165 -4.62 6.28 12.23
N MET A 166 -4.23 6.22 10.96
CA MET A 166 -3.28 7.12 10.32
C MET A 166 -3.89 7.79 9.09
N PRO A 167 -4.78 8.78 9.26
CA PRO A 167 -5.34 9.50 8.11
C PRO A 167 -4.26 10.28 7.35
N ASN A 168 -4.40 10.31 6.03
CA ASN A 168 -3.52 11.09 5.15
C ASN A 168 -3.91 12.59 5.09
N TYR A 169 -4.72 13.05 6.02
CA TYR A 169 -5.15 14.44 6.22
C TYR A 169 -5.26 14.75 7.70
N GLY A 170 -5.32 16.01 8.06
CA GLY A 170 -5.51 16.37 9.47
C GLY A 170 -5.06 17.77 9.85
N ASN A 171 -4.93 17.97 11.14
CA ASN A 171 -4.49 19.23 11.73
C ASN A 171 -3.27 19.00 12.62
N ARG A 172 -2.30 19.89 12.56
CA ARG A 172 -1.10 19.85 13.41
C ARG A 172 -1.45 19.79 14.89
N GLY A 173 -0.72 18.97 15.64
CA GLY A 173 -0.91 18.81 17.08
C GLY A 173 -2.18 18.05 17.49
N ARG A 174 -2.90 17.45 16.56
CA ARG A 174 -4.12 16.64 16.83
C ARG A 174 -3.85 15.16 16.61
N GLY A 175 -4.77 14.34 17.11
CA GLY A 175 -4.69 12.89 17.00
C GLY A 175 -3.79 12.24 18.05
N LYS A 176 -3.51 10.94 17.86
CA LYS A 176 -2.75 10.11 18.80
C LYS A 176 -1.26 10.48 18.78
N LYS A 177 -0.63 10.52 19.93
CA LYS A 177 0.78 10.83 20.07
C LYS A 177 1.63 9.60 19.80
N PHE A 178 2.70 9.75 19.02
CA PHE A 178 3.65 8.66 18.80
C PHE A 178 4.49 8.40 20.04
N VAL A 179 4.63 7.13 20.36
CA VAL A 179 5.46 6.62 21.44
C VAL A 179 6.38 5.52 20.89
N GLU A 180 7.42 5.22 21.64
CA GLU A 180 8.36 4.16 21.29
C GLU A 180 7.65 2.79 21.20
N GLY A 181 7.98 2.01 20.19
CA GLY A 181 7.41 0.67 19.96
C GLY A 181 6.09 0.64 19.17
N MET A 182 5.58 1.77 18.71
CA MET A 182 4.46 1.80 17.75
C MET A 182 4.91 1.32 16.38
N THR A 183 4.09 0.50 15.75
CA THR A 183 4.25 -0.01 14.38
C THR A 183 2.97 0.19 13.59
#